data_71e05b6893f48039637b526f9ea5ccc4
#
_entry.id   71e05b6893f48039637b526f9ea5ccc4
#
_cell.length_a   1.000
_cell.length_b   1.000
_cell.length_c   1.000
_cell.angle_alpha   90.00
_cell.angle_beta   90.00
_cell.angle_gamma   90.00
#
_symmetry.space_group_name_H-M   'P 1'
#
loop_
_entity.id
_entity.type
_entity.pdbx_description
1 polymer ?
#
loop_
_entity_poly.entity_id
_entity_poly.type
_entity_poly.pdbx_seq_one_letter_code
_entity_poly.pdbx_strand_id
1 'polypeptide(L)'
;INITDNSVTEQFSNLSSGCYVGSSTGGKFAWLQENEKYDSSTLNLRDLETGNDTAFTCDSDERLQPIGFIDSDLVYGVAKVSDIDTEDKGSEVFPMYKVLIVNSAGETLKTYEPDGCYVIGGSVNDKLLTLDRVKKTKRGYTETSQDHIVNSSADDEAAYGFAYVESDKKQTETILKTGETIEEGTTPQILYAKQVKAEGINLKQAEVHGMSQRG
;
A
#
# COMPACT_ATOMS: atom_id res chain seq x y z
N ILE A 1 -13.06 -7.58 -18.39
CA ILE A 1 -13.56 -6.92 -19.60
C ILE A 1 -12.35 -6.55 -20.45
N ASN A 2 -12.28 -7.10 -21.65
CA ASN A 2 -11.27 -6.69 -22.64
C ASN A 2 -11.87 -5.54 -23.49
N ILE A 3 -11.31 -4.36 -23.35
CA ILE A 3 -11.82 -3.17 -24.06
C ILE A 3 -11.41 -3.12 -25.53
N THR A 4 -10.44 -3.94 -25.97
CA THR A 4 -9.97 -3.97 -27.34
C THR A 4 -10.95 -4.68 -28.27
N ASP A 5 -11.53 -5.78 -27.79
CA ASP A 5 -12.50 -6.60 -28.54
C ASP A 5 -13.92 -6.58 -27.97
N ASN A 6 -14.14 -5.76 -26.91
CA ASN A 6 -15.39 -5.66 -26.16
C ASN A 6 -15.90 -7.00 -25.59
N SER A 7 -14.98 -7.93 -25.32
CA SER A 7 -15.36 -9.21 -24.72
C SER A 7 -15.40 -9.13 -23.19
N VAL A 8 -16.28 -9.96 -22.61
CA VAL A 8 -16.38 -10.15 -21.17
C VAL A 8 -16.13 -11.64 -20.90
N THR A 9 -15.05 -11.90 -20.16
CA THR A 9 -14.73 -13.26 -19.72
C THR A 9 -14.82 -13.30 -18.22
N GLU A 10 -15.68 -14.16 -17.69
CA GLU A 10 -15.73 -14.41 -16.26
C GLU A 10 -14.52 -15.25 -15.86
N GLN A 11 -13.68 -14.71 -14.99
CA GLN A 11 -12.49 -15.41 -14.46
C GLN A 11 -12.79 -16.11 -13.14
N PHE A 12 -13.64 -15.50 -12.33
CA PHE A 12 -14.02 -15.98 -11.00
C PHE A 12 -15.49 -15.66 -10.75
N SER A 13 -16.19 -16.56 -10.05
CA SER A 13 -17.57 -16.37 -9.62
C SER A 13 -17.71 -16.59 -8.12
N ASN A 14 -18.65 -15.88 -7.51
CA ASN A 14 -19.05 -16.07 -6.12
C ASN A 14 -17.94 -15.84 -5.08
N LEU A 15 -16.97 -14.96 -5.36
CA LEU A 15 -15.97 -14.56 -4.37
C LEU A 15 -16.58 -13.69 -3.29
N SER A 16 -16.32 -14.03 -2.04
CA SER A 16 -16.76 -13.27 -0.88
C SER A 16 -15.96 -11.97 -0.74
N SER A 17 -16.61 -10.94 -0.21
CA SER A 17 -15.95 -9.65 0.06
C SER A 17 -14.79 -9.85 1.03
N GLY A 18 -13.65 -9.22 0.73
CA GLY A 18 -12.43 -9.33 1.53
C GLY A 18 -11.60 -10.59 1.27
N CYS A 19 -12.08 -11.52 0.41
CA CYS A 19 -11.33 -12.71 0.04
C CYS A 19 -10.50 -12.53 -1.24
N TYR A 20 -10.49 -11.34 -1.83
CA TYR A 20 -9.76 -11.06 -3.06
C TYR A 20 -9.29 -9.60 -3.14
N VAL A 21 -8.28 -9.38 -3.95
CA VAL A 21 -7.78 -8.07 -4.33
C VAL A 21 -7.36 -8.07 -5.80
N GLY A 22 -7.52 -6.94 -6.48
CA GLY A 22 -7.07 -6.74 -7.86
C GLY A 22 -6.04 -5.63 -7.93
N SER A 23 -5.07 -5.72 -8.86
CA SER A 23 -4.14 -4.64 -9.10
C SER A 23 -4.83 -3.47 -9.80
N SER A 24 -4.42 -2.25 -9.48
CA SER A 24 -4.95 -1.02 -10.12
C SER A 24 -4.63 -0.96 -11.63
N THR A 25 -3.58 -1.62 -12.06
CA THR A 25 -3.21 -1.76 -13.48
C THR A 25 -4.03 -2.80 -14.21
N GLY A 26 -4.87 -3.60 -13.49
CA GLY A 26 -5.72 -4.62 -14.08
C GLY A 26 -5.01 -5.90 -14.53
N GLY A 27 -3.69 -5.99 -14.38
CA GLY A 27 -2.90 -7.14 -14.86
C GLY A 27 -2.84 -8.31 -13.88
N LYS A 28 -3.21 -8.14 -12.61
CA LYS A 28 -3.07 -9.19 -11.60
C LYS A 28 -4.26 -9.25 -10.65
N PHE A 29 -4.53 -10.45 -10.15
CA PHE A 29 -5.63 -10.73 -9.25
C PHE A 29 -5.23 -11.79 -8.22
N ALA A 30 -5.50 -11.55 -6.95
CA ALA A 30 -5.23 -12.50 -5.89
C ALA A 30 -6.50 -12.83 -5.10
N TRP A 31 -6.64 -14.11 -4.69
CA TRP A 31 -7.82 -14.60 -3.95
C TRP A 31 -7.46 -15.70 -2.97
N LEU A 32 -8.23 -15.76 -1.91
CA LEU A 32 -8.16 -16.83 -0.92
C LEU A 32 -8.81 -18.10 -1.48
N GLN A 33 -8.09 -19.22 -1.42
CA GLN A 33 -8.53 -20.50 -2.01
C GLN A 33 -9.85 -20.99 -1.41
N GLU A 34 -9.99 -20.88 -0.11
CA GLU A 34 -11.15 -21.36 0.63
C GLU A 34 -12.34 -20.39 0.52
N ASN A 35 -12.12 -19.20 -0.03
CA ASN A 35 -13.11 -18.11 -0.10
C ASN A 35 -13.70 -17.74 1.27
N GLU A 36 -12.92 -17.93 2.31
CA GLU A 36 -13.27 -17.64 3.69
C GLU A 36 -12.31 -16.62 4.27
N LYS A 37 -12.83 -15.44 4.58
CA LYS A 37 -12.10 -14.37 5.22
C LYS A 37 -11.66 -14.81 6.60
N TYR A 38 -10.36 -14.62 6.91
CA TYR A 38 -9.74 -14.96 8.19
C TYR A 38 -9.54 -16.46 8.49
N ASP A 39 -9.98 -17.35 7.61
CA ASP A 39 -9.78 -18.79 7.81
C ASP A 39 -9.11 -19.51 6.61
N SER A 40 -8.54 -18.75 5.69
CA SER A 40 -7.86 -19.31 4.53
C SER A 40 -6.37 -19.51 4.78
N SER A 41 -5.88 -20.69 4.40
CA SER A 41 -4.46 -21.09 4.50
C SER A 41 -3.70 -20.94 3.18
N THR A 42 -4.41 -20.68 2.10
CA THR A 42 -3.85 -20.57 0.75
C THR A 42 -4.33 -19.31 0.06
N LEU A 43 -3.38 -18.53 -0.45
CA LEU A 43 -3.61 -17.34 -1.25
C LEU A 43 -3.04 -17.58 -2.65
N ASN A 44 -3.88 -17.42 -3.67
CA ASN A 44 -3.49 -17.55 -5.06
C ASN A 44 -3.31 -16.19 -5.72
N LEU A 45 -2.33 -16.08 -6.58
CA LEU A 45 -2.07 -14.93 -7.44
C LEU A 45 -2.14 -15.37 -8.89
N ARG A 46 -3.00 -14.74 -9.69
CA ARG A 46 -3.08 -14.91 -11.13
C ARG A 46 -2.54 -13.70 -11.86
N ASP A 47 -1.67 -13.97 -12.79
CA ASP A 47 -1.31 -13.01 -13.84
C ASP A 47 -2.34 -13.16 -14.98
N LEU A 48 -3.12 -12.11 -15.22
CA LEU A 48 -4.23 -12.13 -16.18
C LEU A 48 -3.74 -12.04 -17.64
N GLU A 49 -2.50 -11.61 -17.88
CA GLU A 49 -1.92 -11.55 -19.21
C GLU A 49 -1.39 -12.91 -19.64
N THR A 50 -0.69 -13.60 -18.75
CA THR A 50 -0.07 -14.89 -19.04
C THR A 50 -0.98 -16.07 -18.68
N GLY A 51 -1.95 -15.85 -17.78
CA GLY A 51 -2.82 -16.90 -17.22
C GLY A 51 -2.13 -17.79 -16.19
N ASN A 52 -0.92 -17.44 -15.75
CA ASN A 52 -0.17 -18.21 -14.76
C ASN A 52 -0.67 -17.96 -13.34
N ASP A 53 -0.74 -19.03 -12.56
CA ASP A 53 -1.09 -18.98 -11.15
C ASP A 53 0.13 -19.29 -10.27
N THR A 54 0.28 -18.53 -9.19
CA THR A 54 1.24 -18.77 -8.11
C THR A 54 0.47 -18.90 -6.81
N ALA A 55 0.74 -19.94 -6.01
CA ALA A 55 0.08 -20.18 -4.73
C ALA A 55 1.04 -19.92 -3.58
N PHE A 56 0.56 -19.20 -2.58
CA PHE A 56 1.23 -18.96 -1.30
C PHE A 56 0.49 -19.72 -0.22
N THR A 57 1.23 -20.46 0.61
CA THR A 57 0.68 -21.24 1.72
C THR A 57 1.34 -20.82 3.03
N CYS A 58 0.66 -21.06 4.14
CA CYS A 58 1.19 -20.82 5.47
C CYS A 58 1.18 -22.11 6.33
N ASP A 59 1.72 -22.03 7.51
CA ASP A 59 1.70 -23.13 8.46
C ASP A 59 0.28 -23.43 8.98
N SER A 60 0.05 -24.61 9.53
CA SER A 60 -1.30 -25.05 9.96
C SER A 60 -1.92 -24.16 11.04
N ASP A 61 -1.09 -23.48 11.85
CA ASP A 61 -1.49 -22.53 12.89
C ASP A 61 -1.52 -21.07 12.41
N GLU A 62 -1.46 -20.85 11.10
CA GLU A 62 -1.48 -19.55 10.46
C GLU A 62 -2.63 -19.40 9.47
N ARG A 63 -2.97 -18.15 9.16
CA ARG A 63 -3.92 -17.77 8.12
C ARG A 63 -3.40 -16.59 7.32
N LEU A 64 -3.85 -16.52 6.07
CA LEU A 64 -3.45 -15.50 5.11
C LEU A 64 -4.58 -14.51 4.85
N GLN A 65 -4.23 -13.25 4.62
CA GLN A 65 -5.16 -12.20 4.22
C GLN A 65 -4.51 -11.29 3.19
N PRO A 66 -5.09 -11.15 1.97
CA PRO A 66 -4.61 -10.18 1.00
C PRO A 66 -4.93 -8.76 1.45
N ILE A 67 -3.98 -7.83 1.25
CA ILE A 67 -4.13 -6.40 1.58
C ILE A 67 -4.34 -5.59 0.29
N GLY A 68 -3.54 -5.86 -0.75
CA GLY A 68 -3.60 -5.10 -2.00
C GLY A 68 -2.41 -5.36 -2.90
N PHE A 69 -2.19 -4.45 -3.84
CA PHE A 69 -1.04 -4.46 -4.72
C PHE A 69 -0.33 -3.12 -4.64
N ILE A 70 1.00 -3.14 -4.51
CA ILE A 70 1.86 -1.98 -4.70
C ILE A 70 2.57 -2.15 -6.05
N ASP A 71 2.26 -1.27 -7.01
CA ASP A 71 2.57 -1.49 -8.42
C ASP A 71 1.97 -2.82 -8.92
N SER A 72 2.79 -3.81 -9.21
CA SER A 72 2.39 -5.15 -9.63
C SER A 72 2.70 -6.23 -8.60
N ASP A 73 3.19 -5.87 -7.42
CA ASP A 73 3.58 -6.79 -6.36
C ASP A 73 2.45 -6.97 -5.34
N LEU A 74 2.17 -8.22 -5.00
CA LEU A 74 1.11 -8.56 -4.06
C LEU A 74 1.56 -8.29 -2.63
N VAL A 75 0.69 -7.63 -1.86
CA VAL A 75 0.84 -7.41 -0.43
C VAL A 75 -0.17 -8.27 0.31
N TYR A 76 0.31 -9.11 1.21
CA TYR A 76 -0.54 -9.92 2.07
C TYR A 76 0.04 -10.07 3.47
N GLY A 77 -0.82 -10.34 4.42
CA GLY A 77 -0.44 -10.56 5.81
C GLY A 77 -0.66 -11.97 6.28
N VAL A 78 0.05 -12.33 7.35
CA VAL A 78 -0.01 -13.62 8.04
C VAL A 78 -0.38 -13.38 9.50
N ALA A 79 -1.40 -14.08 9.97
CA ALA A 79 -1.83 -14.06 11.37
C ALA A 79 -1.77 -15.45 11.98
N LYS A 80 -1.50 -15.55 13.28
CA LYS A 80 -1.65 -16.81 14.02
C LYS A 80 -3.12 -17.04 14.34
N VAL A 81 -3.60 -18.26 14.16
CA VAL A 81 -4.98 -18.67 14.48
C VAL A 81 -5.34 -18.31 15.93
N SER A 82 -4.40 -18.48 16.86
CA SER A 82 -4.61 -18.16 18.29
C SER A 82 -4.78 -16.66 18.58
N ASP A 83 -4.45 -15.79 17.64
CA ASP A 83 -4.56 -14.35 17.79
C ASP A 83 -5.78 -13.76 17.07
N ILE A 84 -6.38 -14.53 16.14
CA ILE A 84 -7.58 -14.11 15.41
C ILE A 84 -8.75 -14.08 16.36
N ASP A 85 -9.41 -12.92 16.47
CA ASP A 85 -10.57 -12.72 17.31
C ASP A 85 -11.83 -12.75 16.45
N THR A 86 -12.60 -13.84 16.57
CA THR A 86 -13.86 -14.04 15.87
C THR A 86 -15.08 -14.03 16.80
N GLU A 87 -14.86 -13.95 18.14
CA GLU A 87 -15.92 -14.21 19.10
C GLU A 87 -16.69 -12.98 19.58
N ASP A 88 -16.18 -11.76 19.41
CA ASP A 88 -16.81 -10.58 19.99
C ASP A 88 -17.51 -9.68 18.96
N LYS A 89 -18.83 -9.93 18.84
CA LYS A 89 -19.90 -8.96 18.50
C LYS A 89 -19.50 -7.71 17.68
N GLY A 90 -19.03 -7.91 16.45
CA GLY A 90 -18.99 -6.82 15.49
C GLY A 90 -17.63 -6.20 15.23
N SER A 91 -16.55 -6.72 15.77
CA SER A 91 -15.19 -6.36 15.38
C SER A 91 -14.30 -7.59 15.30
N GLU A 92 -14.46 -8.34 14.21
CA GLU A 92 -13.51 -9.38 13.85
C GLU A 92 -12.15 -8.73 13.58
N VAL A 93 -11.12 -9.14 14.31
CA VAL A 93 -9.76 -8.63 14.16
C VAL A 93 -8.87 -9.73 13.63
N PHE A 94 -8.20 -9.45 12.52
CA PHE A 94 -7.19 -10.31 11.92
C PHE A 94 -5.80 -9.70 12.15
N PRO A 95 -5.16 -10.04 13.28
CA PRO A 95 -3.92 -9.38 13.71
C PRO A 95 -2.71 -10.02 13.04
N MET A 96 -2.28 -9.46 11.92
CA MET A 96 -1.13 -9.91 11.17
C MET A 96 0.15 -9.55 11.91
N TYR A 97 0.91 -10.55 12.29
CA TYR A 97 2.22 -10.37 12.91
C TYR A 97 3.33 -10.16 11.86
N LYS A 98 3.01 -10.47 10.59
CA LYS A 98 3.94 -10.36 9.47
C LYS A 98 3.17 -9.95 8.20
N VAL A 99 3.74 -9.02 7.44
CA VAL A 99 3.24 -8.61 6.11
C VAL A 99 4.36 -8.85 5.09
N LEU A 100 4.00 -9.46 3.96
CA LEU A 100 4.91 -9.77 2.87
C LEU A 100 4.54 -9.00 1.62
N ILE A 101 5.55 -8.57 0.89
CA ILE A 101 5.43 -8.05 -0.48
C ILE A 101 6.13 -9.06 -1.38
N VAL A 102 5.42 -9.59 -2.35
CA VAL A 102 5.90 -10.65 -3.25
C VAL A 102 5.64 -10.29 -4.71
N ASN A 103 6.59 -10.66 -5.58
CA ASN A 103 6.41 -10.48 -7.01
C ASN A 103 5.58 -11.62 -7.64
N SER A 104 5.30 -11.52 -8.94
CA SER A 104 4.53 -12.53 -9.68
C SER A 104 5.21 -13.89 -9.80
N ALA A 105 6.54 -13.94 -9.60
CA ALA A 105 7.28 -15.22 -9.57
C ALA A 105 7.18 -15.92 -8.21
N GLY A 106 6.55 -15.30 -7.20
CA GLY A 106 6.45 -15.81 -5.85
C GLY A 106 7.65 -15.49 -4.95
N GLU A 107 8.56 -14.63 -5.41
CA GLU A 107 9.72 -14.24 -4.62
C GLU A 107 9.32 -13.15 -3.62
N THR A 108 9.75 -13.29 -2.37
CA THR A 108 9.55 -12.28 -1.34
C THR A 108 10.52 -11.12 -1.53
N LEU A 109 9.99 -9.96 -1.84
CA LEU A 109 10.74 -8.72 -2.01
C LEU A 109 10.98 -8.02 -0.67
N LYS A 110 9.97 -8.07 0.21
CA LYS A 110 10.06 -7.43 1.53
C LYS A 110 9.23 -8.21 2.55
N THR A 111 9.75 -8.31 3.74
CA THR A 111 9.04 -8.77 4.93
C THR A 111 8.98 -7.63 5.94
N TYR A 112 7.79 -7.34 6.44
CA TYR A 112 7.56 -6.38 7.50
C TYR A 112 7.02 -7.11 8.73
N GLU A 113 7.72 -7.00 9.84
CA GLU A 113 7.35 -7.57 11.13
C GLU A 113 7.31 -6.43 12.16
N PRO A 114 6.11 -5.97 12.56
CA PRO A 114 5.99 -4.85 13.49
C PRO A 114 6.40 -5.25 14.90
N ASP A 115 7.27 -4.48 15.54
CA ASP A 115 7.70 -4.75 16.92
C ASP A 115 6.59 -4.38 17.93
N GLY A 116 6.18 -5.36 18.73
CA GLY A 116 5.21 -5.19 19.81
C GLY A 116 3.80 -4.76 19.38
N CYS A 117 3.45 -4.90 18.10
CA CYS A 117 2.14 -4.62 17.56
C CYS A 117 1.79 -5.55 16.40
N TYR A 118 0.58 -5.42 15.87
CA TYR A 118 0.05 -6.20 14.75
C TYR A 118 -0.49 -5.27 13.68
N VAL A 119 -0.52 -5.72 12.46
CA VAL A 119 -1.22 -5.07 11.34
C VAL A 119 -2.61 -5.67 11.23
N ILE A 120 -3.64 -4.83 11.10
CA ILE A 120 -5.04 -5.28 10.92
C ILE A 120 -5.61 -4.97 9.55
N GLY A 121 -4.88 -4.24 8.74
CA GLY A 121 -5.26 -3.84 7.41
C GLY A 121 -4.28 -2.84 6.84
N GLY A 122 -4.60 -2.35 5.67
CA GLY A 122 -3.81 -1.32 5.03
C GLY A 122 -4.47 -0.83 3.76
N SER A 123 -3.91 0.24 3.22
CA SER A 123 -4.31 0.81 1.94
C SER A 123 -3.08 1.11 1.10
N VAL A 124 -3.21 0.91 -0.19
CA VAL A 124 -2.18 1.26 -1.15
C VAL A 124 -2.66 2.49 -1.93
N ASN A 125 -1.84 3.51 -1.96
CA ASN A 125 -2.05 4.69 -2.76
C ASN A 125 -0.77 4.94 -3.56
N ASP A 126 -0.82 4.66 -4.86
CA ASP A 126 0.33 4.67 -5.76
C ASP A 126 1.46 3.77 -5.22
N LYS A 127 2.62 4.33 -4.87
CA LYS A 127 3.78 3.62 -4.33
C LYS A 127 3.84 3.59 -2.79
N LEU A 128 2.81 4.07 -2.11
CA LEU A 128 2.74 4.15 -0.67
C LEU A 128 1.77 3.08 -0.12
N LEU A 129 2.29 2.15 0.65
CA LEU A 129 1.51 1.24 1.48
C LEU A 129 1.41 1.82 2.88
N THR A 130 0.20 2.13 3.32
CA THR A 130 -0.12 2.54 4.69
C THR A 130 -0.68 1.33 5.44
N LEU A 131 -0.12 1.02 6.59
CA LEU A 131 -0.49 -0.12 7.42
C LEU A 131 -1.19 0.36 8.70
N ASP A 132 -2.40 -0.13 8.94
CA ASP A 132 -3.14 0.10 10.17
C ASP A 132 -2.68 -0.88 11.23
N ARG A 133 -2.27 -0.36 12.39
CA ARG A 133 -1.66 -1.18 13.45
C ARG A 133 -2.43 -1.13 14.75
N VAL A 134 -2.35 -2.23 15.48
CA VAL A 134 -2.93 -2.39 16.82
C VAL A 134 -1.93 -3.00 17.79
N LYS A 135 -2.14 -2.74 19.08
CA LYS A 135 -1.44 -3.43 20.17
C LYS A 135 -2.40 -4.35 20.91
N LYS A 136 -1.95 -5.56 21.21
CA LYS A 136 -2.69 -6.50 22.04
C LYS A 136 -2.67 -6.04 23.51
N THR A 137 -3.84 -5.98 24.13
CA THR A 137 -4.04 -5.60 25.52
C THR A 137 -4.81 -6.69 26.26
N LYS A 138 -5.00 -6.56 27.55
CA LYS A 138 -5.82 -7.51 28.34
C LYS A 138 -7.31 -7.49 27.95
N ARG A 139 -7.76 -6.47 27.20
CA ARG A 139 -9.17 -6.27 26.80
C ARG A 139 -9.38 -6.39 25.29
N GLY A 140 -8.45 -7.02 24.56
CA GLY A 140 -8.48 -7.11 23.12
C GLY A 140 -7.41 -6.22 22.46
N TYR A 141 -7.71 -5.67 21.30
CA TYR A 141 -6.80 -4.87 20.51
C TYR A 141 -7.11 -3.38 20.62
N THR A 142 -6.07 -2.55 20.62
CA THR A 142 -6.19 -1.08 20.66
C THR A 142 -5.37 -0.49 19.52
N GLU A 143 -5.95 0.43 18.76
CA GLU A 143 -5.28 1.14 17.67
C GLU A 143 -4.01 1.85 18.15
N THR A 144 -3.01 1.89 17.26
CA THR A 144 -1.77 2.62 17.44
C THR A 144 -1.43 3.38 16.15
N SER A 145 -0.29 4.07 16.12
CA SER A 145 0.13 4.81 14.93
C SER A 145 0.24 3.90 13.71
N GLN A 146 -0.19 4.39 12.56
CA GLN A 146 0.05 3.76 11.27
C GLN A 146 1.55 3.68 10.98
N ASP A 147 1.92 2.77 10.09
CA ASP A 147 3.25 2.70 9.52
C ASP A 147 3.18 2.75 7.99
N HIS A 148 4.29 3.10 7.36
CA HIS A 148 4.32 3.36 5.93
C HIS A 148 5.49 2.64 5.27
N ILE A 149 5.18 1.98 4.15
CA ILE A 149 6.18 1.37 3.28
C ILE A 149 6.10 2.06 1.92
N VAL A 150 7.21 2.63 1.48
CA VAL A 150 7.33 3.23 0.14
C VAL A 150 8.02 2.22 -0.77
N ASN A 151 7.44 1.95 -1.93
CA ASN A 151 8.10 1.21 -2.99
C ASN A 151 8.96 2.19 -3.80
N SER A 152 10.24 2.28 -3.46
CA SER A 152 11.23 3.00 -4.26
C SER A 152 11.91 2.00 -5.19
N SER A 153 11.50 1.93 -6.45
CA SER A 153 12.26 1.22 -7.46
C SER A 153 13.55 1.98 -7.76
N ALA A 154 14.61 1.27 -8.13
CA ALA A 154 15.90 1.88 -8.48
C ALA A 154 15.78 2.91 -9.64
N ASP A 155 14.75 2.78 -10.47
CA ASP A 155 14.46 3.73 -11.54
C ASP A 155 13.87 5.07 -11.02
N ASP A 156 13.34 5.09 -9.80
CA ASP A 156 12.84 6.30 -9.15
C ASP A 156 13.93 7.09 -8.40
N GLU A 157 15.12 6.53 -8.22
CA GLU A 157 16.25 7.25 -7.61
C GLU A 157 16.71 8.46 -8.45
N ALA A 158 16.35 8.50 -9.73
CA ALA A 158 16.59 9.64 -10.62
C ALA A 158 15.53 10.75 -10.51
N ALA A 159 14.43 10.53 -9.82
CA ALA A 159 13.39 11.52 -9.68
C ALA A 159 13.70 12.48 -8.51
N TYR A 160 13.73 13.79 -8.83
CA TYR A 160 13.78 14.83 -7.82
C TYR A 160 12.50 14.79 -6.97
N GLY A 161 12.62 14.73 -5.67
CA GLY A 161 11.47 14.64 -4.77
C GLY A 161 11.73 15.26 -3.41
N PHE A 162 10.64 15.56 -2.69
CA PHE A 162 10.72 15.96 -1.30
C PHE A 162 10.46 14.75 -0.41
N ALA A 163 11.29 14.52 0.58
CA ALA A 163 11.06 13.56 1.64
C ALA A 163 10.93 14.27 2.97
N TYR A 164 10.10 13.73 3.84
CA TYR A 164 9.95 14.19 5.21
C TYR A 164 10.63 13.18 6.13
N VAL A 165 11.55 13.66 6.95
CA VAL A 165 12.27 12.84 7.92
C VAL A 165 12.02 13.41 9.31
N GLU A 166 11.65 12.53 10.24
CA GLU A 166 11.58 12.88 11.65
C GLU A 166 12.97 12.71 12.27
N SER A 167 13.50 13.77 12.84
CA SER A 167 14.74 13.71 13.60
C SER A 167 14.46 13.30 15.05
N ASP A 168 15.50 12.87 15.78
CA ASP A 168 15.44 12.54 17.22
C ASP A 168 14.87 13.67 18.10
N LYS A 169 14.78 14.87 17.57
CA LYS A 169 14.19 16.04 18.21
C LYS A 169 12.71 16.24 17.90
N LYS A 170 12.05 15.30 17.24
CA LYS A 170 10.64 15.38 16.81
C LYS A 170 10.32 16.56 15.88
N GLN A 171 11.30 17.02 15.14
CA GLN A 171 11.13 18.05 14.14
C GLN A 171 11.03 17.37 12.77
N THR A 172 9.95 17.64 12.05
CA THR A 172 9.82 17.18 10.68
C THR A 172 10.76 18.02 9.79
N GLU A 173 11.75 17.38 9.21
CA GLU A 173 12.66 18.00 8.26
C GLU A 173 12.23 17.64 6.84
N THR A 174 12.14 18.64 5.98
CA THR A 174 11.89 18.44 4.56
C THR A 174 13.25 18.31 3.86
N ILE A 175 13.49 17.16 3.26
CA ILE A 175 14.70 16.86 2.51
C ILE A 175 14.37 16.87 1.02
N LEU A 176 15.13 17.59 0.22
CA LEU A 176 15.13 17.46 -1.23
C LEU A 176 16.01 16.27 -1.61
N LYS A 177 15.41 15.20 -2.12
CA LYS A 177 16.15 14.11 -2.75
C LYS A 177 16.49 14.49 -4.18
N THR A 178 17.76 14.40 -4.53
CA THR A 178 18.26 14.54 -5.89
C THR A 178 18.86 13.21 -6.30
N GLY A 179 18.63 12.77 -7.54
CA GLY A 179 19.19 11.51 -8.06
C GLY A 179 20.72 11.53 -8.22
N GLU A 180 21.37 12.64 -7.91
CA GLU A 180 22.81 12.80 -8.01
C GLU A 180 23.40 13.18 -6.65
N THR A 181 24.61 12.69 -6.38
CA THR A 181 25.38 13.09 -5.19
C THR A 181 25.81 14.54 -5.32
N ILE A 182 25.38 15.41 -4.42
CA ILE A 182 25.82 16.80 -4.36
C ILE A 182 27.17 16.83 -3.65
N GLU A 183 28.20 17.33 -4.30
CA GLU A 183 29.52 17.48 -3.69
C GLU A 183 29.50 18.49 -2.53
N GLU A 184 30.17 18.16 -1.42
CA GLU A 184 30.31 19.06 -0.27
C GLU A 184 30.93 20.38 -0.72
N GLY A 185 30.31 21.52 -0.36
CA GLY A 185 30.77 22.84 -0.74
C GLY A 185 30.14 23.46 -1.98
N THR A 186 29.23 22.73 -2.63
CA THR A 186 28.45 23.30 -3.74
C THR A 186 27.50 24.38 -3.23
N THR A 187 27.64 25.61 -3.73
CA THR A 187 26.74 26.71 -3.36
C THR A 187 25.44 26.57 -4.16
N PRO A 188 24.27 26.40 -3.50
CA PRO A 188 23.02 26.29 -4.20
C PRO A 188 22.68 27.57 -4.96
N GLN A 189 22.29 27.47 -6.22
CA GLN A 189 21.75 28.58 -6.99
C GLN A 189 20.25 28.68 -6.77
N ILE A 190 19.78 29.84 -6.30
CA ILE A 190 18.34 30.11 -6.20
C ILE A 190 17.87 30.62 -7.56
N LEU A 191 17.12 29.78 -8.28
CA LEU A 191 16.45 30.18 -9.51
C LEU A 191 15.07 30.73 -9.17
N TYR A 192 14.86 32.01 -9.38
CA TYR A 192 13.52 32.57 -9.33
C TYR A 192 12.78 32.23 -10.61
N ALA A 193 11.61 31.60 -10.46
CA ALA A 193 10.73 31.36 -11.59
C ALA A 193 10.37 32.72 -12.25
N LYS A 194 10.67 32.87 -13.55
CA LYS A 194 10.14 34.01 -14.30
C LYS A 194 8.63 33.93 -14.28
N GLN A 195 7.96 35.00 -13.84
CA GLN A 195 6.51 35.10 -13.97
C GLN A 195 6.19 35.01 -15.47
N VAL A 196 5.63 33.90 -15.87
CA VAL A 196 5.03 33.75 -17.21
C VAL A 196 3.67 34.44 -17.11
N LYS A 197 3.54 35.63 -17.67
CA LYS A 197 2.23 36.20 -17.92
C LYS A 197 1.54 35.36 -19.01
N ALA A 198 0.65 34.46 -18.58
CA ALA A 198 -0.22 33.80 -19.55
C ALA A 198 -1.23 34.86 -20.05
N GLU A 199 -1.11 35.25 -21.31
CA GLU A 199 -2.09 36.09 -21.93
C GLU A 199 -3.44 35.35 -21.98
N GLY A 200 -4.47 35.96 -21.41
CA GLY A 200 -5.85 35.44 -21.43
C GLY A 200 -6.38 34.82 -20.13
N ILE A 201 -5.59 34.73 -19.06
CA ILE A 201 -6.12 34.32 -17.76
C ILE A 201 -6.47 35.52 -16.91
N ASN A 202 -7.76 35.62 -16.54
CA ASN A 202 -8.23 36.69 -15.64
C ASN A 202 -7.89 36.32 -14.18
N LEU A 203 -6.67 36.67 -13.75
CA LEU A 203 -6.16 36.40 -12.41
C LEU A 203 -7.02 36.97 -11.28
N LYS A 204 -7.79 38.01 -11.52
CA LYS A 204 -8.70 38.59 -10.52
C LYS A 204 -9.83 37.63 -10.14
N GLN A 205 -10.26 36.79 -11.07
CA GLN A 205 -11.32 35.80 -10.81
C GLN A 205 -10.79 34.59 -10.02
N ALA A 206 -9.56 34.25 -10.22
CA ALA A 206 -8.91 33.15 -9.46
C ALA A 206 -8.61 33.55 -7.99
N GLU A 207 -8.22 34.80 -7.74
CA GLU A 207 -7.99 35.30 -6.38
C GLU A 207 -9.28 35.37 -5.54
N VAL A 208 -10.40 35.75 -6.13
CA VAL A 208 -11.69 35.84 -5.45
C VAL A 208 -12.22 34.46 -5.03
N HIS A 209 -11.97 33.39 -5.80
CA HIS A 209 -12.39 32.04 -5.44
C HIS A 209 -11.54 31.44 -4.30
N GLY A 210 -10.28 31.83 -4.17
CA GLY A 210 -9.41 31.37 -3.08
C GLY A 210 -9.76 31.96 -1.71
N MET A 211 -10.37 33.15 -1.68
CA MET A 211 -10.72 33.85 -0.45
C MET A 211 -12.10 33.48 0.11
N SER A 212 -13.00 32.93 -0.69
CA SER A 212 -14.35 32.57 -0.23
C SER A 212 -14.44 31.26 0.56
N GLN A 213 -13.37 30.51 0.66
CA GLN A 213 -13.34 29.23 1.40
C GLN A 213 -12.73 29.35 2.82
N ARG A 214 -12.44 30.56 3.29
CA ARG A 214 -11.92 30.81 4.64
C ARG A 214 -12.75 31.82 5.45
N GLY A 215 -14.05 31.85 5.18
CA GLY A 215 -15.00 32.52 6.05
C GLY A 215 -15.63 31.55 7.03
#